data_93662d73fe8279f208e91e3e57cd8b41
#
_entry.id   93662d73fe8279f208e91e3e57cd8b41
#
_cell.length_a   1.000
_cell.length_b   1.000
_cell.length_c   1.000
_cell.angle_alpha   90.00
_cell.angle_beta   90.00
_cell.angle_gamma   90.00
#
_symmetry.space_group_name_H-M   'P 1'
#
loop_
_entity.id
_entity.type
_entity.pdbx_description
1 polymer ?
#
loop_
_entity_poly.entity_id
_entity_poly.type
_entity_poly.pdbx_seq_one_letter_code
_entity_poly.pdbx_strand_id
1 'polypeptide(L)'
;KFLAGRAYKKPEGEMKDEEYYRNSVETKDELIEELNQENYEEVISNNVEVIFGLASFKDEHTVNIKTAEEECDVYTERVFINTGASPFVPPIEGLKIEKRIHTNETLMDLEEYPETLAILGAGIIGLEFAATYAKFGSKVTIIDKASRLLPKEDADVAEEVFKSYKDLGVDFVFDADVSKVEQDESSVHIFYSSNGEKGELRANDFLVATGRKPNVEELKLENAGIES
;
A
#
# COMPACT_ATOMS: atom_id res chain seq x y z
N LYS A 1 3.21 -4.81 -8.75
CA LYS A 1 3.25 -5.95 -9.68
C LYS A 1 4.66 -6.23 -10.24
N PHE A 2 5.44 -5.18 -10.59
CA PHE A 2 6.80 -5.36 -11.11
C PHE A 2 7.73 -6.08 -10.12
N LEU A 3 7.82 -5.59 -8.86
CA LEU A 3 8.64 -6.22 -7.81
C LEU A 3 8.21 -7.67 -7.52
N ALA A 4 6.90 -7.96 -7.52
CA ALA A 4 6.42 -9.33 -7.38
C ALA A 4 6.91 -10.21 -8.54
N GLY A 5 6.83 -9.73 -9.79
CA GLY A 5 7.37 -10.43 -10.95
C GLY A 5 8.86 -10.71 -10.83
N ARG A 6 9.65 -9.76 -10.33
CA ARG A 6 11.08 -9.93 -10.06
C ARG A 6 11.32 -10.96 -8.96
N ALA A 7 10.59 -10.89 -7.83
CA ALA A 7 10.72 -11.83 -6.73
C ALA A 7 10.48 -13.29 -7.16
N TYR A 8 9.48 -13.53 -8.00
CA TYR A 8 9.19 -14.86 -8.55
C TYR A 8 10.18 -15.36 -9.61
N LYS A 9 10.88 -14.44 -10.29
CA LYS A 9 11.88 -14.75 -11.33
C LYS A 9 13.31 -14.72 -10.81
N LYS A 10 13.51 -14.52 -9.50
CA LYS A 10 14.86 -14.46 -8.91
C LYS A 10 15.64 -15.74 -9.25
N PRO A 11 16.80 -15.66 -9.90
CA PRO A 11 17.62 -16.83 -10.23
C PRO A 11 18.25 -17.41 -8.98
N GLU A 12 18.30 -18.73 -8.88
CA GLU A 12 18.96 -19.40 -7.78
C GLU A 12 20.49 -19.35 -7.96
N GLY A 13 21.18 -18.73 -6.98
CA GLY A 13 22.63 -18.81 -6.85
C GLY A 13 23.49 -17.94 -7.79
N GLU A 14 22.89 -17.11 -8.66
CA GLU A 14 23.63 -16.26 -9.60
C GLU A 14 24.02 -14.88 -9.04
N MET A 15 23.27 -14.36 -8.08
CA MET A 15 23.46 -13.03 -7.46
C MET A 15 23.07 -13.08 -5.99
N LYS A 16 23.70 -12.25 -5.14
CA LYS A 16 23.27 -12.09 -3.75
C LYS A 16 21.85 -11.54 -3.72
N ASP A 17 21.05 -12.03 -2.80
CA ASP A 17 19.63 -11.67 -2.67
C ASP A 17 19.43 -10.16 -2.50
N GLU A 18 20.28 -9.52 -1.70
CA GLU A 18 20.29 -8.07 -1.46
C GLU A 18 20.59 -7.27 -2.75
N GLU A 19 21.61 -7.70 -3.51
CA GLU A 19 21.96 -7.05 -4.77
C GLU A 19 20.83 -7.19 -5.80
N TYR A 20 20.23 -8.38 -5.89
CA TYR A 20 19.10 -8.61 -6.78
C TYR A 20 17.87 -7.77 -6.42
N TYR A 21 17.59 -7.63 -5.11
CA TYR A 21 16.50 -6.79 -4.63
C TYR A 21 16.73 -5.32 -4.97
N ARG A 22 17.91 -4.78 -4.64
CA ARG A 22 18.29 -3.38 -4.95
C ARG A 22 18.14 -3.06 -6.44
N ASN A 23 18.72 -3.88 -7.30
CA ASN A 23 18.57 -3.73 -8.75
C ASN A 23 17.10 -3.81 -9.20
N SER A 24 16.26 -4.56 -8.49
CA SER A 24 14.83 -4.66 -8.78
C SER A 24 14.06 -3.39 -8.38
N VAL A 25 14.46 -2.73 -7.30
CA VAL A 25 13.91 -1.44 -6.87
C VAL A 25 14.33 -0.34 -7.86
N GLU A 26 15.60 -0.24 -8.19
CA GLU A 26 16.12 0.74 -9.17
C GLU A 26 15.40 0.61 -10.52
N THR A 27 15.29 -0.61 -11.07
CA THR A 27 14.56 -0.84 -12.33
C THR A 27 13.06 -0.50 -12.21
N LYS A 28 12.46 -0.69 -11.03
CA LYS A 28 11.07 -0.28 -10.77
C LYS A 28 10.92 1.24 -10.89
N ASP A 29 11.86 2.00 -10.34
CA ASP A 29 11.80 3.46 -10.34
C ASP A 29 11.97 4.01 -11.76
N GLU A 30 12.94 3.50 -12.52
CA GLU A 30 13.13 3.82 -13.94
C GLU A 30 11.85 3.54 -14.76
N LEU A 31 11.24 2.37 -14.58
CA LEU A 31 10.01 2.00 -15.27
C LEU A 31 8.83 2.91 -14.91
N ILE A 32 8.71 3.32 -13.65
CA ILE A 32 7.65 4.24 -13.21
C ILE A 32 7.82 5.61 -13.88
N GLU A 33 9.04 6.12 -13.96
CA GLU A 33 9.35 7.39 -14.62
C GLU A 33 9.02 7.33 -16.12
N GLU A 34 9.44 6.27 -16.81
CA GLU A 34 9.13 6.05 -18.22
C GLU A 34 7.61 6.01 -18.48
N LEU A 35 6.86 5.21 -17.71
CA LEU A 35 5.41 5.09 -17.85
C LEU A 35 4.67 6.40 -17.52
N ASN A 36 5.16 7.18 -16.56
CA ASN A 36 4.58 8.48 -16.24
C ASN A 36 4.77 9.46 -17.40
N GLN A 37 5.96 9.46 -18.02
CA GLN A 37 6.26 10.30 -19.17
C GLN A 37 5.40 9.90 -20.39
N GLU A 38 5.32 8.60 -20.71
CA GLU A 38 4.48 8.09 -21.79
C GLU A 38 3.01 8.47 -21.61
N ASN A 39 2.44 8.27 -20.41
CA ASN A 39 1.07 8.64 -20.10
C ASN A 39 0.83 10.16 -20.28
N TYR A 40 1.76 10.99 -19.85
CA TYR A 40 1.66 12.44 -20.01
C TYR A 40 1.68 12.85 -21.49
N GLU A 41 2.59 12.30 -22.29
CA GLU A 41 2.68 12.54 -23.72
C GLU A 41 1.43 12.08 -24.48
N GLU A 42 0.86 10.93 -24.11
CA GLU A 42 -0.38 10.44 -24.68
C GLU A 42 -1.54 11.42 -24.43
N VAL A 43 -1.68 11.94 -23.21
CA VAL A 43 -2.72 12.91 -22.84
C VAL A 43 -2.58 14.19 -23.67
N ILE A 44 -1.36 14.76 -23.77
CA ILE A 44 -1.11 15.99 -24.54
C ILE A 44 -1.32 15.79 -26.03
N SER A 45 -0.88 14.65 -26.59
CA SER A 45 -1.04 14.35 -28.01
C SER A 45 -2.49 14.26 -28.45
N ASN A 46 -3.41 14.00 -27.52
CA ASN A 46 -4.85 14.02 -27.73
C ASN A 46 -5.50 15.40 -27.51
N ASN A 47 -4.71 16.47 -27.46
CA ASN A 47 -5.15 17.84 -27.24
C ASN A 47 -5.89 18.05 -25.90
N VAL A 48 -5.51 17.32 -24.87
CA VAL A 48 -6.00 17.51 -23.50
C VAL A 48 -5.09 18.51 -22.80
N GLU A 49 -5.65 19.56 -22.23
CA GLU A 49 -4.92 20.50 -21.38
C GLU A 49 -4.70 19.90 -20.00
N VAL A 50 -3.47 19.90 -19.51
CA VAL A 50 -3.11 19.39 -18.18
C VAL A 50 -2.77 20.54 -17.26
N ILE A 51 -3.50 20.69 -16.16
CA ILE A 51 -3.26 21.71 -15.15
C ILE A 51 -2.83 21.03 -13.85
N PHE A 52 -1.61 21.29 -13.41
CA PHE A 52 -1.11 20.78 -12.15
C PHE A 52 -1.55 21.66 -10.99
N GLY A 53 -2.44 21.15 -10.14
CA GLY A 53 -2.98 21.90 -9.02
C GLY A 53 -3.91 21.08 -8.14
N LEU A 54 -4.33 21.69 -7.03
CA LEU A 54 -5.34 21.14 -6.14
C LEU A 54 -6.72 21.57 -6.64
N ALA A 55 -7.54 20.60 -7.06
CA ALA A 55 -8.88 20.85 -7.56
C ALA A 55 -9.92 20.68 -6.46
N SER A 56 -10.93 21.57 -6.44
CA SER A 56 -12.11 21.43 -5.58
C SER A 56 -13.37 21.98 -6.28
N PHE A 57 -14.53 21.43 -5.95
CA PHE A 57 -15.79 21.96 -6.46
C PHE A 57 -16.14 23.30 -5.81
N LYS A 58 -16.48 24.28 -6.63
CA LYS A 58 -17.07 25.56 -6.24
C LYS A 58 -18.59 25.51 -6.29
N ASP A 59 -19.11 24.83 -7.30
CA ASP A 59 -20.50 24.45 -7.51
C ASP A 59 -20.57 23.21 -8.44
N GLU A 60 -21.78 22.81 -8.87
CA GLU A 60 -22.05 21.63 -9.70
C GLU A 60 -21.26 21.62 -11.04
N HIS A 61 -20.97 22.80 -11.59
CA HIS A 61 -20.36 22.96 -12.93
C HIS A 61 -19.03 23.70 -12.90
N THR A 62 -18.59 24.18 -11.73
CA THR A 62 -17.36 24.97 -11.60
C THR A 62 -16.37 24.26 -10.70
N VAL A 63 -15.21 23.95 -11.26
CA VAL A 63 -14.06 23.41 -10.53
C VAL A 63 -13.03 24.52 -10.32
N ASN A 64 -12.72 24.80 -9.07
CA ASN A 64 -11.65 25.69 -8.69
C ASN A 64 -10.32 24.91 -8.67
N ILE A 65 -9.28 25.44 -9.30
CA ILE A 65 -7.95 24.84 -9.35
C ILE A 65 -6.94 25.81 -8.76
N LYS A 66 -6.28 25.39 -7.69
CA LYS A 66 -5.21 26.13 -7.06
C LYS A 66 -3.88 25.54 -7.47
N THR A 67 -3.14 26.26 -8.29
CA THR A 67 -1.77 25.93 -8.71
C THR A 67 -0.75 26.54 -7.75
N ALA A 68 0.53 26.36 -8.03
CA ALA A 68 1.61 27.00 -7.28
C ALA A 68 1.68 28.53 -7.50
N GLU A 69 1.19 29.03 -8.64
CA GLU A 69 1.32 30.42 -9.07
C GLU A 69 0.00 31.19 -8.98
N GLU A 70 -1.12 30.54 -9.27
CA GLU A 70 -2.42 31.18 -9.39
C GLU A 70 -3.58 30.27 -8.97
N GLU A 71 -4.76 30.86 -8.89
CA GLU A 71 -6.02 30.16 -8.65
C GLU A 71 -7.00 30.53 -9.77
N CYS A 72 -7.58 29.50 -10.40
CA CYS A 72 -8.50 29.69 -11.51
C CYS A 72 -9.76 28.82 -11.39
N ASP A 73 -10.83 29.24 -12.02
CA ASP A 73 -12.09 28.50 -12.11
C ASP A 73 -12.27 27.96 -13.53
N VAL A 74 -12.57 26.65 -13.62
CA VAL A 74 -12.90 25.99 -14.89
C VAL A 74 -14.38 25.60 -14.88
N TYR A 75 -15.13 26.10 -15.86
CA TYR A 75 -16.52 25.71 -16.06
C TYR A 75 -16.62 24.48 -16.97
N THR A 76 -17.44 23.50 -16.59
CA THR A 76 -17.67 22.30 -17.39
C THR A 76 -19.06 21.71 -17.15
N GLU A 77 -19.65 21.08 -18.16
CA GLU A 77 -20.92 20.37 -18.05
C GLU A 77 -20.77 18.97 -17.38
N ARG A 78 -19.56 18.42 -17.39
CA ARG A 78 -19.29 17.06 -16.87
C ARG A 78 -17.92 17.02 -16.20
N VAL A 79 -17.89 16.44 -15.02
CA VAL A 79 -16.66 16.20 -14.27
C VAL A 79 -16.49 14.71 -14.02
N PHE A 80 -15.30 14.20 -14.30
CA PHE A 80 -14.91 12.84 -13.94
C PHE A 80 -13.94 12.92 -12.75
N ILE A 81 -14.33 12.32 -11.62
CA ILE A 81 -13.50 12.25 -10.42
C ILE A 81 -12.69 10.95 -10.48
N ASN A 82 -11.37 11.08 -10.63
CA ASN A 82 -10.44 9.95 -10.65
C ASN A 82 -9.21 10.24 -9.78
N THR A 83 -9.44 10.75 -8.58
CA THR A 83 -8.41 11.18 -7.63
C THR A 83 -7.74 10.03 -6.86
N GLY A 84 -8.14 8.79 -7.16
CA GLY A 84 -7.56 7.60 -6.56
C GLY A 84 -7.91 7.41 -5.08
N ALA A 85 -7.07 6.68 -4.38
CA ALA A 85 -7.23 6.36 -2.97
C ALA A 85 -5.86 6.24 -2.29
N SER A 86 -5.78 6.58 -1.01
CA SER A 86 -4.59 6.48 -0.18
C SER A 86 -4.70 5.33 0.84
N PRO A 87 -3.59 4.80 1.36
CA PRO A 87 -3.61 3.79 2.40
C PRO A 87 -4.40 4.28 3.63
N PHE A 88 -5.21 3.40 4.19
CA PHE A 88 -5.87 3.67 5.46
C PHE A 88 -4.98 3.21 6.62
N VAL A 89 -4.63 4.15 7.51
CA VAL A 89 -3.87 3.88 8.72
C VAL A 89 -4.84 3.90 9.90
N PRO A 90 -5.07 2.77 10.58
CA PRO A 90 -6.00 2.71 11.70
C PRO A 90 -5.46 3.49 12.92
N PRO A 91 -6.35 4.02 13.78
CA PRO A 91 -5.95 4.79 14.96
C PRO A 91 -5.48 3.88 16.11
N ILE A 92 -4.35 3.19 15.90
CA ILE A 92 -3.71 2.34 16.90
C ILE A 92 -2.65 3.17 17.65
N GLU A 93 -2.54 2.98 18.97
CA GLU A 93 -1.56 3.68 19.80
C GLU A 93 -0.13 3.46 19.28
N GLY A 94 0.59 4.56 19.02
CA GLY A 94 1.98 4.53 18.54
C GLY A 94 2.16 4.19 17.06
N LEU A 95 1.09 3.86 16.32
CA LEU A 95 1.15 3.59 14.89
C LEU A 95 1.30 4.88 14.10
N LYS A 96 2.51 5.15 13.63
CA LYS A 96 2.84 6.29 12.75
C LYS A 96 3.68 5.80 11.59
N ILE A 97 3.34 6.24 10.37
CA ILE A 97 4.10 5.90 9.16
C ILE A 97 5.40 6.72 9.16
N GLU A 98 6.40 6.16 9.74
CA GLU A 98 7.75 6.72 9.85
C GLU A 98 8.75 5.61 10.17
N LYS A 99 10.03 5.80 9.85
CA LYS A 99 11.14 4.87 10.13
C LYS A 99 10.85 3.43 9.64
N ARG A 100 10.43 2.55 10.55
CA ARG A 100 10.21 1.12 10.34
C ARG A 100 8.75 0.73 10.10
N ILE A 101 7.84 1.72 10.06
CA ILE A 101 6.42 1.49 9.82
C ILE A 101 6.03 2.09 8.48
N HIS A 102 5.54 1.27 7.59
CA HIS A 102 5.32 1.55 6.19
C HIS A 102 3.88 1.37 5.75
N THR A 103 3.51 2.03 4.69
CA THR A 103 2.38 1.68 3.83
C THR A 103 2.86 0.91 2.60
N ASN A 104 1.94 0.46 1.76
CA ASN A 104 2.29 -0.14 0.46
C ASN A 104 3.03 0.84 -0.48
N GLU A 105 2.97 2.12 -0.24
CA GLU A 105 3.68 3.15 -1.01
C GLU A 105 5.13 3.25 -0.58
N THR A 106 5.40 3.30 0.73
CA THR A 106 6.75 3.53 1.27
C THR A 106 7.58 2.27 1.45
N LEU A 107 6.95 1.10 1.62
CA LEU A 107 7.69 -0.16 1.75
C LEU A 107 8.46 -0.54 0.47
N MET A 108 7.92 -0.18 -0.69
CA MET A 108 8.57 -0.47 -1.98
C MET A 108 9.81 0.38 -2.28
N ASP A 109 10.07 1.41 -1.47
CA ASP A 109 11.19 2.35 -1.64
C ASP A 109 12.37 2.00 -0.72
N LEU A 110 12.27 0.90 0.05
CA LEU A 110 13.39 0.42 0.84
C LEU A 110 14.54 -0.04 -0.07
N GLU A 111 15.76 0.40 0.24
CA GLU A 111 16.98 -0.02 -0.47
C GLU A 111 17.36 -1.49 -0.19
N GLU A 112 16.96 -2.01 0.98
CA GLU A 112 17.20 -3.38 1.41
C GLU A 112 15.90 -3.98 1.94
N TYR A 113 15.62 -5.24 1.57
CA TYR A 113 14.45 -5.92 2.13
C TYR A 113 14.71 -6.31 3.60
N PRO A 114 13.69 -6.20 4.47
CA PRO A 114 13.85 -6.55 5.88
C PRO A 114 14.04 -8.06 6.06
N GLU A 115 14.90 -8.49 7.00
CA GLU A 115 15.01 -9.91 7.37
C GLU A 115 13.68 -10.45 7.92
N THR A 116 12.97 -9.62 8.69
CA THR A 116 11.65 -9.94 9.25
C THR A 116 10.66 -8.82 8.94
N LEU A 117 9.52 -9.18 8.37
CA LEU A 117 8.44 -8.26 8.02
C LEU A 117 7.14 -8.69 8.69
N ALA A 118 6.57 -7.81 9.51
CA ALA A 118 5.20 -7.97 9.98
C ALA A 118 4.24 -7.21 9.05
N ILE A 119 3.05 -7.75 8.80
CA ILE A 119 2.04 -7.14 7.94
C ILE A 119 0.71 -7.10 8.69
N LEU A 120 0.13 -5.92 8.86
CA LEU A 120 -1.20 -5.74 9.40
C LEU A 120 -2.23 -5.75 8.27
N GLY A 121 -3.00 -6.83 8.20
CA GLY A 121 -4.05 -7.03 7.21
C GLY A 121 -3.80 -8.21 6.28
N ALA A 122 -4.70 -9.20 6.30
CA ALA A 122 -4.71 -10.40 5.46
C ALA A 122 -5.59 -10.26 4.21
N GLY A 123 -5.77 -9.02 3.73
CA GLY A 123 -6.42 -8.70 2.47
C GLY A 123 -5.46 -8.81 1.27
N ILE A 124 -5.97 -8.50 0.08
CA ILE A 124 -5.23 -8.63 -1.19
C ILE A 124 -3.86 -7.93 -1.14
N ILE A 125 -3.80 -6.68 -0.67
CA ILE A 125 -2.55 -5.91 -0.60
C ILE A 125 -1.55 -6.60 0.35
N GLY A 126 -1.99 -6.96 1.56
CA GLY A 126 -1.12 -7.63 2.53
C GLY A 126 -0.55 -8.95 1.99
N LEU A 127 -1.37 -9.73 1.31
CA LEU A 127 -0.98 -10.98 0.69
C LEU A 127 0.02 -10.76 -0.48
N GLU A 128 -0.22 -9.80 -1.38
CA GLU A 128 0.71 -9.48 -2.47
C GLU A 128 2.11 -9.12 -1.93
N PHE A 129 2.16 -8.29 -0.89
CA PHE A 129 3.43 -7.93 -0.25
C PHE A 129 4.06 -9.12 0.48
N ALA A 130 3.27 -9.91 1.20
CA ALA A 130 3.77 -11.11 1.88
C ALA A 130 4.45 -12.08 0.92
N ALA A 131 3.80 -12.39 -0.22
CA ALA A 131 4.38 -13.26 -1.23
C ALA A 131 5.66 -12.67 -1.85
N THR A 132 5.66 -11.36 -2.13
CA THR A 132 6.80 -10.66 -2.72
C THR A 132 8.01 -10.70 -1.80
N TYR A 133 7.85 -10.29 -0.55
CA TYR A 133 8.96 -10.22 0.40
C TYR A 133 9.43 -11.60 0.87
N ALA A 134 8.52 -12.56 1.05
CA ALA A 134 8.91 -13.96 1.33
C ALA A 134 9.77 -14.55 0.19
N LYS A 135 9.46 -14.23 -1.06
CA LYS A 135 10.25 -14.65 -2.22
C LYS A 135 11.62 -13.94 -2.31
N PHE A 136 11.73 -12.71 -1.84
CA PHE A 136 13.04 -12.04 -1.72
C PHE A 136 13.87 -12.61 -0.55
N GLY A 137 13.26 -13.27 0.42
CA GLY A 137 13.96 -13.93 1.53
C GLY A 137 13.56 -13.46 2.92
N SER A 138 12.62 -12.52 3.03
CA SER A 138 12.09 -12.07 4.33
C SER A 138 11.31 -13.18 5.05
N LYS A 139 11.46 -13.29 6.36
CA LYS A 139 10.53 -14.03 7.21
C LYS A 139 9.29 -13.15 7.46
N VAL A 140 8.17 -13.53 6.88
CA VAL A 140 6.94 -12.72 6.90
C VAL A 140 5.92 -13.29 7.89
N THR A 141 5.32 -12.40 8.70
CA THR A 141 4.18 -12.73 9.57
C THR A 141 3.03 -11.77 9.29
N ILE A 142 1.88 -12.29 8.90
CA ILE A 142 0.64 -11.51 8.73
C ILE A 142 -0.16 -11.58 10.03
N ILE A 143 -0.61 -10.41 10.51
CA ILE A 143 -1.51 -10.28 11.66
C ILE A 143 -2.83 -9.65 11.20
N ASP A 144 -3.96 -10.25 11.56
CA ASP A 144 -5.29 -9.74 11.18
C ASP A 144 -6.32 -10.00 12.28
N LYS A 145 -7.27 -9.09 12.38
CA LYS A 145 -8.44 -9.21 13.27
C LYS A 145 -9.44 -10.27 12.81
N ALA A 146 -9.48 -10.57 11.52
CA ALA A 146 -10.31 -11.62 10.96
C ALA A 146 -9.79 -13.00 11.37
N SER A 147 -10.68 -13.97 11.42
CA SER A 147 -10.34 -15.37 11.74
C SER A 147 -9.71 -16.14 10.58
N ARG A 148 -9.63 -15.53 9.40
CA ARG A 148 -9.02 -16.09 8.18
C ARG A 148 -8.58 -15.00 7.21
N LEU A 149 -7.71 -15.34 6.29
CA LEU A 149 -7.39 -14.44 5.18
C LEU A 149 -8.58 -14.32 4.20
N LEU A 150 -8.60 -13.22 3.43
CA LEU A 150 -9.61 -12.95 2.40
C LEU A 150 -11.05 -13.21 2.89
N PRO A 151 -11.52 -12.57 3.97
CA PRO A 151 -12.80 -12.92 4.60
C PRO A 151 -14.02 -12.69 3.71
N LYS A 152 -13.87 -11.93 2.61
CA LYS A 152 -14.94 -11.66 1.62
C LYS A 152 -15.01 -12.67 0.51
N GLU A 153 -13.98 -13.52 0.33
CA GLU A 153 -13.93 -14.54 -0.70
C GLU A 153 -14.55 -15.87 -0.22
N ASP A 154 -14.81 -16.79 -1.15
CA ASP A 154 -15.30 -18.11 -0.83
C ASP A 154 -14.32 -18.88 0.05
N ALA A 155 -14.84 -19.67 0.98
CA ALA A 155 -14.02 -20.29 2.02
C ALA A 155 -13.00 -21.29 1.49
N ASP A 156 -13.36 -22.06 0.46
CA ASP A 156 -12.50 -23.02 -0.22
C ASP A 156 -11.36 -22.33 -0.98
N VAL A 157 -11.65 -21.20 -1.65
CA VAL A 157 -10.63 -20.36 -2.29
C VAL A 157 -9.66 -19.81 -1.26
N ALA A 158 -10.17 -19.25 -0.17
CA ALA A 158 -9.33 -18.70 0.90
C ALA A 158 -8.45 -19.79 1.54
N GLU A 159 -8.94 -21.01 1.70
CA GLU A 159 -8.18 -22.16 2.22
C GLU A 159 -7.02 -22.55 1.30
N GLU A 160 -7.25 -22.63 -0.01
CA GLU A 160 -6.18 -22.92 -0.97
C GLU A 160 -5.11 -21.82 -1.03
N VAL A 161 -5.52 -20.56 -0.96
CA VAL A 161 -4.58 -19.44 -0.83
C VAL A 161 -3.79 -19.57 0.46
N PHE A 162 -4.43 -19.84 1.60
CA PHE A 162 -3.74 -20.02 2.88
C PHE A 162 -2.67 -21.11 2.81
N LYS A 163 -2.97 -22.29 2.25
CA LYS A 163 -2.00 -23.36 2.06
C LYS A 163 -0.79 -22.91 1.24
N SER A 164 -1.04 -22.23 0.12
CA SER A 164 0.02 -21.70 -0.73
C SER A 164 0.96 -20.74 -0.02
N TYR A 165 0.42 -19.89 0.87
CA TYR A 165 1.23 -18.96 1.66
C TYR A 165 1.98 -19.66 2.79
N LYS A 166 1.41 -20.70 3.40
CA LYS A 166 2.12 -21.55 4.36
C LYS A 166 3.29 -22.27 3.70
N ASP A 167 3.12 -22.74 2.46
CA ASP A 167 4.20 -23.36 1.68
C ASP A 167 5.31 -22.35 1.32
N LEU A 168 5.00 -21.07 1.21
CA LEU A 168 5.97 -19.97 1.07
C LEU A 168 6.67 -19.62 2.39
N GLY A 169 6.29 -20.23 3.50
CA GLY A 169 6.86 -19.95 4.82
C GLY A 169 6.27 -18.70 5.51
N VAL A 170 5.12 -18.19 5.04
CA VAL A 170 4.43 -17.07 5.70
C VAL A 170 3.71 -17.55 6.95
N ASP A 171 3.90 -16.85 8.07
CA ASP A 171 3.19 -17.08 9.31
C ASP A 171 1.96 -16.18 9.42
N PHE A 172 0.94 -16.64 10.17
CA PHE A 172 -0.32 -15.92 10.36
C PHE A 172 -0.72 -15.89 11.83
N VAL A 173 -1.19 -14.72 12.28
CA VAL A 173 -1.83 -14.50 13.58
C VAL A 173 -3.22 -13.93 13.32
N PHE A 174 -4.21 -14.79 13.36
CA PHE A 174 -5.62 -14.43 13.18
C PHE A 174 -6.31 -14.12 14.51
N ASP A 175 -7.57 -13.60 14.43
CA ASP A 175 -8.35 -13.15 15.59
C ASP A 175 -7.55 -12.19 16.49
N ALA A 176 -6.66 -11.40 15.90
CA ALA A 176 -5.69 -10.57 16.58
C ALA A 176 -6.06 -9.08 16.50
N ASP A 177 -6.38 -8.49 17.64
CA ASP A 177 -6.65 -7.07 17.78
C ASP A 177 -5.38 -6.36 18.25
N VAL A 178 -4.74 -5.62 17.33
CA VAL A 178 -3.53 -4.85 17.62
C VAL A 178 -3.90 -3.61 18.41
N SER A 179 -3.37 -3.48 19.61
CA SER A 179 -3.70 -2.39 20.53
C SER A 179 -2.64 -1.29 20.60
N LYS A 180 -1.38 -1.63 20.34
CA LYS A 180 -0.26 -0.70 20.45
C LYS A 180 0.89 -1.13 19.54
N VAL A 181 1.62 -0.14 19.05
CA VAL A 181 2.88 -0.33 18.30
C VAL A 181 3.96 0.55 18.93
N GLU A 182 5.14 0.01 19.13
CA GLU A 182 6.34 0.74 19.50
C GLU A 182 7.43 0.49 18.47
N GLN A 183 8.27 1.46 18.18
CA GLN A 183 9.40 1.29 17.28
C GLN A 183 10.67 1.93 17.83
N ASP A 184 11.79 1.30 17.55
CA ASP A 184 13.13 1.83 17.76
C ASP A 184 13.88 1.94 16.41
N GLU A 185 15.20 2.11 16.43
CA GLU A 185 16.00 2.23 15.22
C GLU A 185 16.17 0.90 14.47
N SER A 186 15.92 -0.24 15.11
CA SER A 186 16.20 -1.59 14.58
C SER A 186 14.95 -2.44 14.39
N SER A 187 13.85 -2.13 15.05
CA SER A 187 12.68 -3.00 15.10
C SER A 187 11.37 -2.29 15.45
N VAL A 188 10.29 -2.99 15.16
CA VAL A 188 8.92 -2.64 15.56
C VAL A 188 8.39 -3.72 16.49
N HIS A 189 7.78 -3.32 17.60
CA HIS A 189 7.09 -4.17 18.56
C HIS A 189 5.58 -3.96 18.43
N ILE A 190 4.84 -5.01 18.13
CA ILE A 190 3.41 -5.00 17.86
C ILE A 190 2.72 -5.77 18.98
N PHE A 191 1.96 -5.06 19.82
CA PHE A 191 1.21 -5.65 20.94
C PHE A 191 -0.22 -5.91 20.52
N TYR A 192 -0.69 -7.12 20.71
CA TYR A 192 -2.01 -7.56 20.30
C TYR A 192 -2.68 -8.46 21.34
N SER A 193 -3.96 -8.67 21.19
CA SER A 193 -4.70 -9.72 21.90
C SER A 193 -5.37 -10.65 20.88
N SER A 194 -5.24 -11.95 21.07
CA SER A 194 -5.90 -12.96 20.25
C SER A 194 -6.56 -13.97 21.18
N ASN A 195 -7.86 -14.25 20.98
CA ASN A 195 -8.63 -15.15 21.82
C ASN A 195 -8.58 -14.84 23.33
N GLY A 196 -8.41 -13.56 23.69
CA GLY A 196 -8.30 -13.08 25.06
C GLY A 196 -6.90 -13.19 25.68
N GLU A 197 -5.94 -13.73 24.97
CA GLU A 197 -4.54 -13.79 25.38
C GLU A 197 -3.75 -12.64 24.78
N LYS A 198 -2.83 -12.07 25.56
CA LYS A 198 -1.93 -11.01 25.09
C LYS A 198 -0.74 -11.64 24.37
N GLY A 199 -0.41 -11.09 23.21
CA GLY A 199 0.75 -11.47 22.42
C GLY A 199 1.59 -10.25 22.04
N GLU A 200 2.83 -10.53 21.67
CA GLU A 200 3.79 -9.57 21.12
C GLU A 200 4.43 -10.18 19.88
N LEU A 201 4.54 -9.38 18.81
CA LEU A 201 5.28 -9.70 17.60
C LEU A 201 6.37 -8.65 17.40
N ARG A 202 7.59 -9.09 17.10
CA ARG A 202 8.70 -8.21 16.77
C ARG A 202 9.17 -8.45 15.34
N ALA A 203 9.40 -7.38 14.60
CA ALA A 203 9.92 -7.43 13.24
C ALA A 203 10.87 -6.26 12.97
N ASN A 204 11.69 -6.36 11.93
CA ASN A 204 12.51 -5.23 11.50
C ASN A 204 11.64 -4.11 10.93
N ASP A 205 10.66 -4.46 10.11
CA ASP A 205 9.75 -3.50 9.49
C ASP A 205 8.29 -3.99 9.59
N PHE A 206 7.37 -3.03 9.54
CA PHE A 206 5.94 -3.27 9.70
C PHE A 206 5.15 -2.59 8.59
N LEU A 207 4.43 -3.39 7.80
CA LEU A 207 3.53 -2.91 6.74
C LEU A 207 2.11 -2.77 7.27
N VAL A 208 1.51 -1.60 7.09
CA VAL A 208 0.09 -1.35 7.35
C VAL A 208 -0.69 -1.52 6.04
N ALA A 209 -1.46 -2.61 5.93
CA ALA A 209 -2.23 -3.00 4.74
C ALA A 209 -3.72 -3.22 5.05
N THR A 210 -4.29 -2.35 5.90
CA THR A 210 -5.66 -2.48 6.46
C THR A 210 -6.76 -1.97 5.54
N GLY A 211 -6.43 -1.48 4.36
CA GLY A 211 -7.37 -0.97 3.37
C GLY A 211 -6.94 0.37 2.76
N ARG A 212 -7.85 0.96 2.00
CA ARG A 212 -7.65 2.25 1.35
C ARG A 212 -8.86 3.15 1.56
N LYS A 213 -8.64 4.46 1.60
CA LYS A 213 -9.69 5.48 1.60
C LYS A 213 -9.63 6.30 0.32
N PRO A 214 -10.78 6.68 -0.29
CA PRO A 214 -10.79 7.52 -1.47
C PRO A 214 -10.25 8.92 -1.16
N ASN A 215 -9.57 9.53 -2.13
CA ASN A 215 -9.02 10.88 -2.01
C ASN A 215 -10.07 11.91 -2.42
N VAL A 216 -11.05 12.16 -1.57
CA VAL A 216 -12.17 13.06 -1.85
C VAL A 216 -12.32 14.22 -0.87
N GLU A 217 -11.57 14.21 0.24
CA GLU A 217 -11.72 15.19 1.32
C GLU A 217 -11.50 16.63 0.86
N GLU A 218 -10.49 16.87 -0.01
CA GLU A 218 -10.16 18.20 -0.54
C GLU A 218 -11.07 18.65 -1.71
N LEU A 219 -11.87 17.73 -2.26
CA LEU A 219 -12.70 18.00 -3.42
C LEU A 219 -13.93 18.87 -3.11
N LYS A 220 -14.34 18.98 -1.83
CA LYS A 220 -15.55 19.72 -1.41
C LYS A 220 -16.80 19.26 -2.18
N LEU A 221 -17.02 17.93 -2.18
CA LEU A 221 -18.09 17.27 -2.94
C LEU A 221 -19.49 17.84 -2.64
N GLU A 222 -19.70 18.31 -1.41
CA GLU A 222 -20.94 18.96 -0.97
C GLU A 222 -21.31 20.19 -1.80
N ASN A 223 -20.33 20.93 -2.33
CA ASN A 223 -20.57 22.08 -3.20
C ASN A 223 -21.19 21.68 -4.54
N ALA A 224 -20.94 20.45 -4.99
CA ALA A 224 -21.54 19.86 -6.19
C ALA A 224 -22.80 19.02 -5.88
N GLY A 225 -23.29 19.03 -4.64
CA GLY A 225 -24.45 18.24 -4.23
C GLY A 225 -24.17 16.72 -4.17
N ILE A 226 -22.91 16.31 -4.08
CA ILE A 226 -22.50 14.91 -4.00
C ILE A 226 -22.34 14.52 -2.53
N GLU A 227 -23.08 13.50 -2.10
CA GLU A 227 -22.90 12.89 -0.77
C GLU A 227 -21.77 11.83 -0.82
N SER A 228 -20.86 11.86 0.17
CA SER A 228 -19.69 10.96 0.27
C SER A 228 -19.79 10.01 1.47
#